data_9d3f94c7df7d5f0fee31d22eaabb1d25
#
_entry.id   9d3f94c7df7d5f0fee31d22eaabb1d25
#
_cell.length_a   1.000
_cell.length_b   1.000
_cell.length_c   1.000
_cell.angle_alpha   90.00
_cell.angle_beta   90.00
_cell.angle_gamma   90.00
#
_symmetry.space_group_name_H-M   'P 1'
#
loop_
_entity.id
_entity.type
_entity.pdbx_description
1 polymer ?
#
loop_
_entity_poly.entity_id
_entity_poly.type
_entity_poly.pdbx_seq_one_letter_code
_entity_poly.pdbx_strand_id
1 'polypeptide(L)'
;MEIHHADYHVTYDPTTATVTCQGSFRLQGSEEYAPILDLLTAAVDAKPATLTLDIRALQFLNSSGINTLAKFVLSVRKHNASQLVMQGSSHYPWQQKSLKNFQRLLPGLHLEVA
;
A
#
# COMPACT_ATOMS: atom_id res chain seq x y z
N MET A 1 -11.43 1.69 9.28
CA MET A 1 -10.94 2.99 8.78
C MET A 1 -11.17 3.09 7.29
N GLU A 2 -11.67 4.23 6.86
CA GLU A 2 -11.95 4.48 5.45
C GLU A 2 -11.58 5.91 5.09
N ILE A 3 -11.08 6.09 3.87
CA ILE A 3 -10.87 7.40 3.27
C ILE A 3 -11.63 7.39 1.94
N HIS A 4 -12.62 8.27 1.81
CA HIS A 4 -13.41 8.45 0.59
C HIS A 4 -13.07 9.76 -0.07
N HIS A 5 -12.75 9.73 -1.35
CA HIS A 5 -12.51 10.90 -2.16
C HIS A 5 -13.10 10.65 -3.56
N ALA A 6 -13.34 11.72 -4.32
CA ALA A 6 -13.90 11.59 -5.66
C ALA A 6 -13.01 10.72 -6.57
N ASP A 7 -11.69 10.82 -6.42
CA ASP A 7 -10.72 10.16 -7.28
C ASP A 7 -10.18 8.83 -6.73
N TYR A 8 -10.35 8.57 -5.44
CA TYR A 8 -9.78 7.37 -4.83
C TYR A 8 -10.53 6.97 -3.56
N HIS A 9 -10.30 5.73 -3.16
CA HIS A 9 -10.90 5.16 -1.96
C HIS A 9 -9.89 4.24 -1.30
N VAL A 10 -9.70 4.40 0.01
CA VAL A 10 -8.80 3.55 0.79
C VAL A 10 -9.58 3.00 1.99
N THR A 11 -9.51 1.69 2.19
CA THR A 11 -10.16 1.03 3.33
C THR A 11 -9.17 0.13 4.04
N TYR A 12 -9.34 0.00 5.36
CA TYR A 12 -8.64 -1.00 6.15
C TYR A 12 -9.66 -1.89 6.85
N ASP A 13 -9.59 -3.18 6.58
CA ASP A 13 -10.39 -4.20 7.25
C ASP A 13 -9.52 -4.95 8.26
N PRO A 14 -9.68 -4.69 9.58
CA PRO A 14 -8.85 -5.34 10.59
C PRO A 14 -9.14 -6.84 10.73
N THR A 15 -10.33 -7.29 10.32
CA THR A 15 -10.69 -8.72 10.38
C THR A 15 -9.82 -9.56 9.47
N THR A 16 -9.52 -9.04 8.27
CA THR A 16 -8.66 -9.73 7.30
C THR A 16 -7.26 -9.15 7.25
N ALA A 17 -7.00 -8.09 8.01
CA ALA A 17 -5.74 -7.33 7.97
C ALA A 17 -5.40 -6.92 6.53
N THR A 18 -6.38 -6.34 5.83
CA THR A 18 -6.24 -5.94 4.43
C THR A 18 -6.51 -4.46 4.27
N VAL A 19 -5.55 -3.76 3.65
CA VAL A 19 -5.73 -2.39 3.16
C VAL A 19 -6.01 -2.47 1.67
N THR A 20 -7.11 -1.85 1.22
CA THR A 20 -7.49 -1.80 -0.19
C THR A 20 -7.41 -0.36 -0.68
N CYS A 21 -6.67 -0.16 -1.79
CA CYS A 21 -6.54 1.14 -2.44
C CYS A 21 -7.12 1.06 -3.84
N GLN A 22 -8.01 1.99 -4.17
CA GLN A 22 -8.71 2.02 -5.46
C GLN A 22 -8.65 3.42 -6.07
N GLY A 23 -8.72 3.49 -7.37
CA GLY A 23 -8.78 4.76 -8.11
C GLY A 23 -7.43 5.30 -8.49
N SER A 24 -7.26 6.61 -8.39
CA SER A 24 -6.04 7.30 -8.82
C SER A 24 -5.49 8.17 -7.70
N PHE A 25 -4.24 7.96 -7.34
CA PHE A 25 -3.54 8.75 -6.32
C PHE A 25 -2.71 9.83 -7.01
N ARG A 26 -3.23 11.07 -6.98
CA ARG A 26 -2.57 12.24 -7.58
C ARG A 26 -2.37 13.37 -6.57
N LEU A 27 -2.19 13.01 -5.30
CA LEU A 27 -1.98 13.99 -4.24
C LEU A 27 -0.58 14.58 -4.34
N GLN A 28 -0.40 15.76 -3.73
CA GLN A 28 0.86 16.48 -3.79
C GLN A 28 1.60 16.41 -2.47
N GLY A 29 2.77 15.78 -2.48
CA GLY A 29 3.67 15.76 -1.35
C GLY A 29 3.18 14.95 -0.15
N SER A 30 4.03 14.89 0.87
CA SER A 30 3.77 14.08 2.06
C SER A 30 2.60 14.59 2.89
N GLU A 31 2.33 15.89 2.86
CA GLU A 31 1.21 16.47 3.63
C GLU A 31 -0.13 15.96 3.15
N GLU A 32 -0.34 15.97 1.83
CA GLU A 32 -1.62 15.50 1.28
C GLU A 32 -1.78 13.99 1.40
N TYR A 33 -0.67 13.25 1.39
CA TYR A 33 -0.70 11.80 1.58
C TYR A 33 -0.74 11.38 3.05
N ALA A 34 -0.59 12.30 4.00
CA ALA A 34 -0.53 11.96 5.42
C ALA A 34 -1.72 11.12 5.90
N PRO A 35 -2.98 11.42 5.54
CA PRO A 35 -4.10 10.58 5.98
C PRO A 35 -3.99 9.13 5.50
N ILE A 36 -3.50 8.92 4.28
CA ILE A 36 -3.32 7.57 3.72
C ILE A 36 -2.19 6.87 4.48
N LEU A 37 -1.07 7.55 4.70
CA LEU A 37 0.04 6.98 5.46
C LEU A 37 -0.36 6.66 6.89
N ASP A 38 -1.18 7.49 7.53
CA ASP A 38 -1.67 7.25 8.89
C ASP A 38 -2.52 5.97 8.95
N LEU A 39 -3.38 5.76 7.96
CA LEU A 39 -4.16 4.53 7.86
C LEU A 39 -3.25 3.31 7.69
N LEU A 40 -2.26 3.40 6.81
CA LEU A 40 -1.29 2.33 6.60
C LEU A 40 -0.49 2.03 7.87
N THR A 41 -0.07 3.08 8.57
CA THR A 41 0.68 2.95 9.83
C THR A 41 -0.17 2.26 10.90
N ALA A 42 -1.44 2.60 11.00
CA ALA A 42 -2.35 1.93 11.94
C ALA A 42 -2.44 0.42 11.67
N ALA A 43 -2.47 0.03 10.40
CA ALA A 43 -2.49 -1.37 10.01
C ALA A 43 -1.19 -2.09 10.41
N VAL A 44 -0.04 -1.44 10.24
CA VAL A 44 1.26 -1.99 10.66
C VAL A 44 1.32 -2.11 12.18
N ASP A 45 0.86 -1.10 12.90
CA ASP A 45 0.92 -1.04 14.36
C ASP A 45 0.03 -2.11 15.03
N ALA A 46 -0.99 -2.58 14.34
CA ALA A 46 -1.81 -3.69 14.82
C ALA A 46 -1.07 -5.02 14.84
N LYS A 47 0.09 -5.09 14.19
CA LYS A 47 1.00 -6.27 14.14
C LYS A 47 0.29 -7.57 13.76
N PRO A 48 -0.48 -7.60 12.66
CA PRO A 48 -1.08 -8.84 12.19
C PRO A 48 0.02 -9.81 11.73
N ALA A 49 -0.26 -11.11 11.79
CA ALA A 49 0.69 -12.11 11.27
C ALA A 49 0.93 -11.92 9.78
N THR A 50 -0.15 -11.66 9.03
CA THR A 50 -0.08 -11.34 7.60
C THR A 50 -0.84 -10.04 7.36
N LEU A 51 -0.17 -9.08 6.73
CA LEU A 51 -0.76 -7.81 6.32
C LEU A 51 -0.83 -7.79 4.81
N THR A 52 -2.01 -7.51 4.26
CA THR A 52 -2.23 -7.47 2.81
C THR A 52 -2.49 -6.04 2.36
N LEU A 53 -1.78 -5.61 1.33
CA LEU A 53 -2.06 -4.37 0.62
C LEU A 53 -2.60 -4.73 -0.77
N ASP A 54 -3.88 -4.44 -0.98
CA ASP A 54 -4.55 -4.72 -2.25
C ASP A 54 -4.58 -3.47 -3.10
N ILE A 55 -3.78 -3.45 -4.16
CA ILE A 55 -3.71 -2.34 -5.12
C ILE A 55 -4.20 -2.76 -6.51
N ARG A 56 -4.95 -3.87 -6.60
CA ARG A 56 -5.41 -4.38 -7.90
C ARG A 56 -6.26 -3.37 -8.66
N ALA A 57 -6.98 -2.51 -7.95
CA ALA A 57 -7.82 -1.47 -8.55
C ALA A 57 -7.20 -0.07 -8.47
N LEU A 58 -5.93 0.05 -8.12
CA LEU A 58 -5.21 1.32 -8.10
C LEU A 58 -4.64 1.59 -9.48
N GLN A 59 -5.32 2.46 -10.24
CA GLN A 59 -5.05 2.70 -11.64
C GLN A 59 -3.82 3.57 -11.87
N PHE A 60 -3.54 4.50 -10.95
CA PHE A 60 -2.46 5.46 -11.08
C PHE A 60 -1.87 5.82 -9.73
N LEU A 61 -0.56 6.04 -9.71
CA LEU A 61 0.18 6.45 -8.53
C LEU A 61 1.32 7.37 -8.96
N ASN A 62 1.32 8.60 -8.43
CA ASN A 62 2.39 9.55 -8.74
C ASN A 62 3.63 9.32 -7.85
N SER A 63 4.70 10.10 -8.08
CA SER A 63 5.95 9.95 -7.35
C SER A 63 5.77 10.11 -5.83
N SER A 64 4.97 11.07 -5.40
CA SER A 64 4.68 11.24 -3.97
C SER A 64 3.95 10.04 -3.37
N GLY A 65 3.06 9.43 -4.15
CA GLY A 65 2.35 8.22 -3.74
C GLY A 65 3.28 7.01 -3.66
N ILE A 66 4.20 6.87 -4.63
CA ILE A 66 5.23 5.83 -4.59
C ILE A 66 6.07 5.97 -3.32
N ASN A 67 6.48 7.21 -2.98
CA ASN A 67 7.22 7.47 -1.75
C ASN A 67 6.42 7.10 -0.50
N THR A 68 5.11 7.36 -0.50
CA THR A 68 4.23 7.01 0.61
C THR A 68 4.15 5.50 0.80
N LEU A 69 3.97 4.75 -0.28
CA LEU A 69 3.95 3.29 -0.21
C LEU A 69 5.32 2.73 0.17
N ALA A 70 6.42 3.36 -0.29
CA ALA A 70 7.76 2.96 0.12
C ALA A 70 7.97 3.12 1.62
N LYS A 71 7.49 4.23 2.20
CA LYS A 71 7.53 4.44 3.66
C LYS A 71 6.75 3.36 4.41
N PHE A 72 5.59 2.97 3.89
CA PHE A 72 4.81 1.88 4.45
C PHE A 72 5.59 0.57 4.43
N VAL A 73 6.19 0.21 3.30
CA VAL A 73 6.99 -1.02 3.16
C VAL A 73 8.16 -1.03 4.14
N LEU A 74 8.87 0.12 4.27
CA LEU A 74 9.97 0.26 5.21
C LEU A 74 9.49 0.15 6.67
N SER A 75 8.29 0.65 6.96
CA SER A 75 7.69 0.52 8.29
C SER A 75 7.40 -0.95 8.64
N VAL A 76 6.88 -1.71 7.69
CA VAL A 76 6.67 -3.16 7.87
C VAL A 76 8.00 -3.85 8.15
N ARG A 77 9.04 -3.51 7.39
CA ARG A 77 10.38 -4.05 7.58
C ARG A 77 10.94 -3.73 8.97
N LYS A 78 10.78 -2.48 9.40
CA LYS A 78 11.28 -2.01 10.70
C LYS A 78 10.62 -2.74 11.84
N HIS A 79 9.30 -2.88 11.82
CA HIS A 79 8.55 -3.56 12.88
C HIS A 79 8.78 -5.07 12.88
N ASN A 80 9.04 -5.65 11.73
CA ASN A 80 9.34 -7.08 11.56
C ASN A 80 8.33 -8.01 12.26
N ALA A 81 7.07 -7.58 12.31
CA ALA A 81 6.00 -8.32 12.99
C ALA A 81 5.05 -9.01 12.03
N SER A 82 5.05 -8.61 10.76
CA SER A 82 4.07 -9.06 9.77
C SER A 82 4.75 -9.57 8.52
N GLN A 83 4.18 -10.61 7.91
CA GLN A 83 4.44 -10.97 6.52
C GLN A 83 3.61 -10.00 5.66
N LEU A 84 4.25 -9.27 4.77
CA LEU A 84 3.54 -8.38 3.85
C LEU A 84 3.23 -9.09 2.55
N VAL A 85 1.96 -9.03 2.15
CA VAL A 85 1.48 -9.49 0.84
C VAL A 85 0.97 -8.27 0.08
N MET A 86 1.45 -8.09 -1.14
CA MET A 86 0.91 -7.07 -2.05
C MET A 86 0.20 -7.77 -3.21
N GLN A 87 -1.08 -7.42 -3.39
CA GLN A 87 -1.88 -7.90 -4.50
C GLN A 87 -1.95 -6.83 -5.57
N GLY A 88 -1.41 -7.13 -6.74
CA GLY A 88 -1.36 -6.20 -7.87
C GLY A 88 -2.08 -6.73 -9.09
N SER A 89 -2.09 -5.92 -10.15
CA SER A 89 -2.69 -6.26 -11.44
C SER A 89 -1.71 -5.98 -12.57
N SER A 90 -1.59 -6.92 -13.50
CA SER A 90 -0.83 -6.72 -14.73
C SER A 90 -1.53 -5.76 -15.70
N HIS A 91 -2.79 -5.42 -15.43
CA HIS A 91 -3.56 -4.49 -16.25
C HIS A 91 -2.99 -3.07 -16.23
N TYR A 92 -2.30 -2.69 -15.14
CA TYR A 92 -1.73 -1.35 -15.00
C TYR A 92 -0.20 -1.43 -15.05
N PRO A 93 0.42 -0.98 -16.17
CA PRO A 93 1.88 -1.17 -16.38
C PRO A 93 2.77 -0.57 -15.28
N TRP A 94 2.35 0.54 -14.64
CA TRP A 94 3.15 1.15 -13.58
C TRP A 94 3.40 0.20 -12.40
N GLN A 95 2.48 -0.74 -12.17
CA GLN A 95 2.56 -1.62 -11.00
C GLN A 95 3.73 -2.60 -11.09
N GLN A 96 4.01 -3.15 -12.25
CA GLN A 96 5.09 -4.12 -12.41
C GLN A 96 6.43 -3.58 -11.95
N LYS A 97 6.76 -2.37 -12.39
CA LYS A 97 8.02 -1.73 -12.02
C LYS A 97 8.06 -1.37 -10.54
N SER A 98 6.99 -0.80 -10.03
CA SER A 98 6.91 -0.36 -8.63
C SER A 98 6.93 -1.53 -7.67
N LEU A 99 6.23 -2.60 -7.98
CA LEU A 99 6.20 -3.79 -7.11
C LEU A 99 7.58 -4.42 -6.98
N LYS A 100 8.37 -4.47 -8.07
CA LYS A 100 9.74 -4.95 -8.01
C LYS A 100 10.61 -4.07 -7.10
N ASN A 101 10.43 -2.76 -7.15
CA ASN A 101 11.16 -1.84 -6.29
C ASN A 101 10.80 -2.04 -4.83
N PHE A 102 9.53 -2.23 -4.51
CA PHE A 102 9.10 -2.51 -3.15
C PHE A 102 9.68 -3.84 -2.64
N GLN A 103 9.77 -4.84 -3.50
CA GLN A 103 10.36 -6.12 -3.14
C GLN A 103 11.86 -6.00 -2.82
N ARG A 104 12.56 -5.06 -3.46
CA ARG A 104 13.95 -4.77 -3.12
C ARG A 104 14.08 -4.14 -1.74
N LEU A 105 13.10 -3.32 -1.34
CA LEU A 105 13.09 -2.71 0.00
C LEU A 105 12.76 -3.73 1.08
N LEU A 106 11.97 -4.73 0.75
CA LEU A 106 11.55 -5.78 1.68
C LEU A 106 11.65 -7.12 0.95
N PRO A 107 12.80 -7.83 1.03
CA PRO A 107 12.99 -9.08 0.28
C PRO A 107 11.98 -10.18 0.63
N GLY A 108 11.40 -10.16 1.83
CA GLY A 108 10.35 -11.10 2.24
C GLY A 108 8.96 -10.76 1.75
N LEU A 109 8.81 -9.69 0.97
CA LEU A 109 7.51 -9.30 0.42
C LEU A 109 7.00 -10.36 -0.54
N HIS A 110 5.76 -10.79 -0.32
CA HIS A 110 5.07 -11.74 -1.20
C HIS A 110 4.21 -10.96 -2.20
N LEU A 111 4.46 -11.17 -3.49
CA LEU A 111 3.70 -10.50 -4.56
C LEU A 111 2.71 -11.48 -5.18
N GLU A 112 1.45 -11.05 -5.30
CA GLU A 112 0.39 -11.76 -6.01
C GLU A 112 -0.09 -10.84 -7.13
N VAL A 113 0.23 -11.18 -8.37
CA VAL A 113 -0.11 -10.34 -9.53
C VAL A 113 -1.09 -11.10 -10.42
N ALA A 114 -2.25 -10.50 -10.63
CA ALA A 114 -3.31 -11.06 -11.47
C ALA A 114 -3.15 -10.68 -12.94
#